data_4c5484e9543a0bbb3d5a3b44b100a145
#
_entry.id   4c5484e9543a0bbb3d5a3b44b100a145
#
_cell.length_a   1.000
_cell.length_b   1.000
_cell.length_c   1.000
_cell.angle_alpha   90.00
_cell.angle_beta   90.00
_cell.angle_gamma   90.00
#
_symmetry.space_group_name_H-M   'P 1'
#
loop_
_entity.id
_entity.type
_entity.pdbx_description
1 polymer ?
#
loop_
_entity_poly.entity_id
_entity_poly.type
_entity_poly.pdbx_seq_one_letter_code
_entity_poly.pdbx_strand_id
1 'polypeptide(L)'
;MNNISAKDIIERIYEAALFPDRWIAVVEMICRHLGFWGGVITWGKGEEEVLLCTSSFQQLSRELVADGWDYRKDRLWKAAFEGQSSFGRDLDVLSRDTWAALPVNRDVLIPRALGYGVATRITPPGHPEITISFERELDAGVIGPETMAVLADLRPHIARSLTIATWIQRQKAEAITLGLNAIGAPAAVLQRSGHIVAANALFRSMGKCLSPRSRDRIAITDDRANRLLYKALAGHNVAAFPLPGGDDGACVLHVIPLRNSVSDFPSNGHAIALVAQPTGTIADATALLKGLYGLTKGEARIALEIIKGLSLPSVARQLSISHETVRSNAKSIYAKTGSTGKTDLMRRLSVLTRYNILEQR
;
A
#
# COMPACT_ATOMS: atom_id res chain seq x y z
N MET A 1 -17.08 16.42 -30.53
CA MET A 1 -17.07 15.79 -29.19
C MET A 1 -17.18 14.30 -29.43
N ASN A 2 -16.15 13.50 -29.10
CA ASN A 2 -16.21 12.04 -29.26
C ASN A 2 -17.30 11.49 -28.32
N ASN A 3 -18.30 10.85 -28.92
CA ASN A 3 -19.37 10.21 -28.17
C ASN A 3 -18.77 8.98 -27.47
N ILE A 4 -18.50 9.08 -26.16
CA ILE A 4 -17.98 7.97 -25.35
C ILE A 4 -19.03 6.88 -25.31
N SER A 5 -18.73 5.69 -25.79
CA SER A 5 -19.66 4.56 -25.74
C SER A 5 -19.55 3.80 -24.40
N ALA A 6 -20.60 3.08 -24.02
CA ALA A 6 -20.55 2.19 -22.86
C ALA A 6 -19.43 1.14 -22.97
N LYS A 7 -19.11 0.70 -24.20
CA LYS A 7 -18.00 -0.22 -24.47
C LYS A 7 -16.65 0.39 -24.11
N ASP A 8 -16.42 1.65 -24.47
CA ASP A 8 -15.18 2.35 -24.13
C ASP A 8 -15.00 2.47 -22.60
N ILE A 9 -16.10 2.71 -21.87
CA ILE A 9 -16.09 2.77 -20.41
C ILE A 9 -15.72 1.40 -19.84
N ILE A 10 -16.29 0.31 -20.34
CA ILE A 10 -15.99 -1.05 -19.88
C ILE A 10 -14.51 -1.40 -20.10
N GLU A 11 -13.95 -1.05 -21.26
CA GLU A 11 -12.52 -1.28 -21.54
C GLU A 11 -11.65 -0.54 -20.51
N ARG A 12 -11.96 0.72 -20.21
CA ARG A 12 -11.24 1.52 -19.20
C ARG A 12 -11.41 1.00 -17.78
N ILE A 13 -12.57 0.45 -17.44
CA ILE A 13 -12.80 -0.21 -16.15
C ILE A 13 -11.83 -1.38 -15.97
N TYR A 14 -11.61 -2.21 -16.99
CA TYR A 14 -10.67 -3.33 -16.91
C TYR A 14 -9.19 -2.88 -16.96
N GLU A 15 -8.87 -1.82 -17.68
CA GLU A 15 -7.52 -1.22 -17.58
C GLU A 15 -7.21 -0.72 -16.16
N ALA A 16 -8.20 -0.13 -15.49
CA ALA A 16 -8.05 0.35 -14.11
C ALA A 16 -7.82 -0.78 -13.09
N ALA A 17 -8.19 -2.03 -13.42
CA ALA A 17 -7.80 -3.18 -12.59
C ALA A 17 -6.29 -3.38 -12.55
N LEU A 18 -5.61 -3.14 -13.66
CA LEU A 18 -4.15 -3.30 -13.80
C LEU A 18 -3.39 -2.05 -13.32
N PHE A 19 -3.97 -0.88 -13.55
CA PHE A 19 -3.41 0.44 -13.26
C PHE A 19 -4.37 1.25 -12.39
N PRO A 20 -4.31 1.10 -11.05
CA PRO A 20 -5.28 1.70 -10.12
C PRO A 20 -5.37 3.24 -10.20
N ASP A 21 -4.32 3.92 -10.66
CA ASP A 21 -4.30 5.37 -10.92
C ASP A 21 -5.31 5.80 -12.00
N ARG A 22 -5.80 4.87 -12.82
CA ARG A 22 -6.80 5.14 -13.85
C ARG A 22 -8.24 5.18 -13.36
N TRP A 23 -8.51 4.77 -12.11
CA TRP A 23 -9.87 4.77 -11.57
C TRP A 23 -10.53 6.15 -11.58
N ILE A 24 -9.77 7.22 -11.31
CA ILE A 24 -10.32 8.60 -11.39
C ILE A 24 -10.81 8.89 -12.80
N ALA A 25 -10.03 8.55 -13.82
CA ALA A 25 -10.41 8.76 -15.20
C ALA A 25 -11.66 7.95 -15.58
N VAL A 26 -11.83 6.73 -15.06
CA VAL A 26 -13.04 5.93 -15.25
C VAL A 26 -14.26 6.63 -14.65
N VAL A 27 -14.15 7.10 -13.40
CA VAL A 27 -15.23 7.85 -12.73
C VAL A 27 -15.60 9.10 -13.50
N GLU A 28 -14.61 9.87 -13.98
CA GLU A 28 -14.84 11.05 -14.81
C GLU A 28 -15.49 10.74 -16.16
N MET A 29 -15.15 9.58 -16.78
CA MET A 29 -15.80 9.12 -18.01
C MET A 29 -17.27 8.78 -17.77
N ILE A 30 -17.58 8.08 -16.69
CA ILE A 30 -18.97 7.77 -16.29
C ILE A 30 -19.74 9.07 -16.06
N CYS A 31 -19.15 10.02 -15.31
CA CYS A 31 -19.80 11.33 -15.07
C CYS A 31 -20.13 12.04 -16.37
N ARG A 32 -19.20 12.15 -17.29
CA ARG A 32 -19.41 12.80 -18.59
C ARG A 32 -20.45 12.09 -19.45
N HIS A 33 -20.46 10.75 -19.44
CA HIS A 33 -21.39 9.96 -20.25
C HIS A 33 -22.83 10.03 -19.75
N LEU A 34 -23.01 10.07 -18.41
CA LEU A 34 -24.33 10.00 -17.76
C LEU A 34 -24.82 11.33 -17.19
N GLY A 35 -24.08 12.42 -17.39
CA GLY A 35 -24.46 13.77 -16.95
C GLY A 35 -24.42 13.92 -15.42
N PHE A 36 -23.43 13.31 -14.75
CA PHE A 36 -23.15 13.57 -13.34
C PHE A 36 -22.18 14.74 -13.20
N TRP A 37 -22.36 15.52 -12.15
CA TRP A 37 -21.47 16.60 -11.79
C TRP A 37 -20.10 16.08 -11.32
N GLY A 38 -20.11 14.97 -10.60
CA GLY A 38 -18.91 14.33 -10.11
C GLY A 38 -19.17 12.97 -9.49
N GLY A 39 -18.08 12.27 -9.19
CA GLY A 39 -18.14 10.95 -8.58
C GLY A 39 -16.99 10.70 -7.62
N VAL A 40 -17.20 9.76 -6.72
CA VAL A 40 -16.26 9.41 -5.67
C VAL A 40 -16.25 7.89 -5.42
N ILE A 41 -15.07 7.38 -5.13
CA ILE A 41 -14.86 6.02 -4.62
C ILE A 41 -14.33 6.16 -3.20
N THR A 42 -14.98 5.52 -2.24
CA THR A 42 -14.53 5.50 -0.84
C THR A 42 -14.36 4.08 -0.35
N TRP A 43 -13.40 3.87 0.54
CA TRP A 43 -13.18 2.60 1.25
C TRP A 43 -12.56 2.85 2.61
N GLY A 44 -12.69 1.88 3.51
CA GLY A 44 -12.23 2.01 4.89
C GLY A 44 -13.38 2.38 5.84
N LYS A 45 -13.05 2.71 7.08
CA LYS A 45 -14.01 3.09 8.12
C LYS A 45 -13.47 4.20 9.02
N GLY A 46 -14.28 5.19 9.32
CA GLY A 46 -13.95 6.27 10.25
C GLY A 46 -12.78 7.11 9.78
N GLU A 47 -11.80 7.34 10.64
CA GLU A 47 -10.60 8.16 10.33
C GLU A 47 -9.69 7.56 9.25
N GLU A 48 -9.86 6.26 8.96
CA GLU A 48 -9.08 5.52 7.96
C GLU A 48 -9.78 5.46 6.60
N GLU A 49 -10.90 6.14 6.45
CA GLU A 49 -11.61 6.20 5.18
C GLU A 49 -10.81 7.00 4.17
N VAL A 50 -10.57 6.37 3.02
CA VAL A 50 -9.85 6.95 1.90
C VAL A 50 -10.83 7.32 0.81
N LEU A 51 -10.60 8.47 0.20
CA LEU A 51 -11.42 9.06 -0.82
C LEU A 51 -10.63 9.23 -2.11
N LEU A 52 -11.14 8.67 -3.20
CA LEU A 52 -10.66 8.91 -4.55
C LEU A 52 -11.79 9.56 -5.35
N CYS A 53 -11.61 10.78 -5.87
CA CYS A 53 -12.70 11.55 -6.44
C CYS A 53 -12.30 12.36 -7.67
N THR A 54 -13.31 12.73 -8.46
CA THR A 54 -13.18 13.63 -9.60
C THR A 54 -12.70 15.03 -9.18
N SER A 55 -12.20 15.80 -10.13
CA SER A 55 -11.67 17.16 -9.88
C SER A 55 -12.70 18.08 -9.21
N SER A 56 -13.98 17.97 -9.57
CA SER A 56 -15.09 18.72 -8.97
C SER A 56 -15.25 18.39 -7.47
N PHE A 57 -15.24 17.10 -7.11
CA PHE A 57 -15.28 16.69 -5.71
C PHE A 57 -14.01 17.06 -4.92
N GLN A 58 -12.84 17.05 -5.55
CA GLN A 58 -11.60 17.47 -4.87
C GLN A 58 -11.66 18.92 -4.44
N GLN A 59 -12.23 19.79 -5.29
CA GLN A 59 -12.43 21.19 -4.94
C GLN A 59 -13.40 21.32 -3.78
N LEU A 60 -14.58 20.68 -3.87
CA LEU A 60 -15.57 20.67 -2.80
C LEU A 60 -14.99 20.14 -1.48
N SER A 61 -14.24 19.03 -1.52
CA SER A 61 -13.61 18.45 -0.33
C SER A 61 -12.63 19.40 0.35
N ARG A 62 -11.85 20.18 -0.43
CA ARG A 62 -10.93 21.19 0.13
C ARG A 62 -11.67 22.33 0.82
N GLU A 63 -12.75 22.81 0.21
CA GLU A 63 -13.61 23.85 0.77
C GLU A 63 -14.22 23.37 2.10
N LEU A 64 -14.78 22.16 2.12
CA LEU A 64 -15.41 21.57 3.30
C LEU A 64 -14.44 21.34 4.45
N VAL A 65 -13.22 20.87 4.14
CA VAL A 65 -12.18 20.70 5.18
C VAL A 65 -11.78 22.06 5.77
N ALA A 66 -11.69 23.12 4.94
CA ALA A 66 -11.41 24.47 5.40
C ALA A 66 -12.52 25.01 6.33
N ASP A 67 -13.78 24.64 6.06
CA ASP A 67 -14.94 25.01 6.87
C ASP A 67 -15.16 24.09 8.08
N GLY A 68 -14.25 23.11 8.31
CA GLY A 68 -14.34 22.18 9.43
C GLY A 68 -15.39 21.07 9.27
N TRP A 69 -15.91 20.88 8.06
CA TRP A 69 -16.85 19.80 7.76
C TRP A 69 -16.15 18.44 7.68
N ASP A 70 -16.78 17.43 8.28
CA ASP A 70 -16.31 16.04 8.19
C ASP A 70 -17.41 15.11 7.66
N TYR A 71 -17.39 14.85 6.34
CA TYR A 71 -18.36 13.97 5.67
C TYR A 71 -18.39 12.54 6.25
N ARG A 72 -17.32 12.12 6.93
CA ARG A 72 -17.22 10.79 7.57
C ARG A 72 -18.21 10.64 8.74
N LYS A 73 -18.68 11.75 9.29
CA LYS A 73 -19.67 11.78 10.39
C LYS A 73 -21.09 11.54 9.92
N ASP A 74 -21.37 11.67 8.62
CA ASP A 74 -22.71 11.40 8.09
C ASP A 74 -22.93 9.90 7.92
N ARG A 75 -23.41 9.28 9.00
CA ARG A 75 -23.71 7.84 9.05
C ARG A 75 -25.05 7.47 8.44
N LEU A 76 -25.99 8.42 8.37
CA LEU A 76 -27.35 8.14 7.93
C LEU A 76 -27.38 7.81 6.44
N TRP A 77 -26.66 8.56 5.62
CA TRP A 77 -26.54 8.28 4.21
C TRP A 77 -25.92 6.89 3.95
N LYS A 78 -24.84 6.54 4.68
CA LYS A 78 -24.20 5.23 4.56
C LYS A 78 -25.12 4.09 4.96
N ALA A 79 -25.90 4.25 6.03
CA ALA A 79 -26.83 3.24 6.51
C ALA A 79 -27.98 3.00 5.51
N ALA A 80 -28.41 4.03 4.80
CA ALA A 80 -29.48 3.94 3.82
C ALA A 80 -29.16 2.99 2.65
N PHE A 81 -27.85 2.86 2.30
CA PHE A 81 -27.39 1.96 1.25
C PHE A 81 -26.87 0.60 1.77
N GLU A 82 -27.07 0.28 3.05
CA GLU A 82 -26.65 -1.02 3.62
C GLU A 82 -27.44 -2.18 2.99
N GLY A 83 -26.69 -3.20 2.50
CA GLY A 83 -27.29 -4.40 1.90
C GLY A 83 -27.73 -4.27 0.44
N GLN A 84 -27.56 -3.14 -0.21
CA GLN A 84 -27.90 -3.00 -1.63
C GLN A 84 -26.88 -3.68 -2.53
N SER A 85 -27.37 -4.57 -3.41
CA SER A 85 -26.55 -5.29 -4.40
C SER A 85 -26.51 -4.63 -5.79
N SER A 86 -27.16 -3.48 -5.96
CA SER A 86 -27.26 -2.68 -7.20
C SER A 86 -26.87 -1.24 -6.95
N PHE A 87 -26.85 -0.41 -7.99
CA PHE A 87 -26.93 1.03 -7.81
C PHE A 87 -28.30 1.41 -7.28
N GLY A 88 -28.33 2.27 -6.26
CA GLY A 88 -29.56 2.83 -5.68
C GLY A 88 -29.49 4.35 -5.70
N ARG A 89 -30.61 5.02 -5.95
CA ARG A 89 -30.73 6.47 -5.82
C ARG A 89 -31.03 6.83 -4.38
N ASP A 90 -30.63 8.01 -3.94
CA ASP A 90 -30.96 8.52 -2.61
C ASP A 90 -32.46 8.45 -2.32
N LEU A 91 -33.30 8.82 -3.29
CA LEU A 91 -34.75 8.85 -3.17
C LEU A 91 -35.43 7.47 -3.32
N ASP A 92 -34.69 6.39 -3.61
CA ASP A 92 -35.20 5.02 -3.52
C ASP A 92 -35.20 4.52 -2.05
N VAL A 93 -34.34 5.09 -1.22
CA VAL A 93 -34.12 4.65 0.16
C VAL A 93 -34.53 5.71 1.20
N LEU A 94 -34.63 6.98 0.81
CA LEU A 94 -35.02 8.10 1.67
C LEU A 94 -36.24 8.82 1.11
N SER A 95 -37.14 9.26 1.99
CA SER A 95 -38.17 10.25 1.61
C SER A 95 -37.48 11.57 1.23
N ARG A 96 -38.13 12.38 0.38
CA ARG A 96 -37.64 13.69 -0.01
C ARG A 96 -37.33 14.61 1.19
N ASP A 97 -38.19 14.58 2.20
CA ASP A 97 -38.01 15.40 3.41
C ASP A 97 -36.82 14.92 4.24
N THR A 98 -36.68 13.61 4.40
CA THR A 98 -35.52 13.01 5.09
C THR A 98 -34.24 13.30 4.34
N TRP A 99 -34.24 13.15 3.00
CA TRP A 99 -33.10 13.46 2.14
C TRP A 99 -32.67 14.93 2.28
N ALA A 100 -33.61 15.86 2.19
CA ALA A 100 -33.31 17.29 2.31
C ALA A 100 -32.81 17.69 3.71
N ALA A 101 -33.26 16.98 4.76
CA ALA A 101 -32.84 17.22 6.13
C ALA A 101 -31.49 16.66 6.51
N LEU A 102 -30.90 15.77 5.69
CA LEU A 102 -29.55 15.26 5.95
C LEU A 102 -28.56 16.43 6.00
N PRO A 103 -27.68 16.50 7.00
CA PRO A 103 -26.72 17.59 7.14
C PRO A 103 -25.88 17.83 5.87
N VAL A 104 -25.40 16.77 5.21
CA VAL A 104 -24.64 16.89 3.96
C VAL A 104 -25.47 17.53 2.84
N ASN A 105 -26.74 17.17 2.72
CA ASN A 105 -27.60 17.72 1.69
C ASN A 105 -27.99 19.16 2.02
N ARG A 106 -28.48 19.41 3.24
CA ARG A 106 -28.96 20.71 3.68
C ARG A 106 -27.86 21.79 3.69
N ASP A 107 -26.69 21.44 4.23
CA ASP A 107 -25.64 22.42 4.55
C ASP A 107 -24.55 22.48 3.45
N VAL A 108 -24.43 21.44 2.61
CA VAL A 108 -23.36 21.31 1.62
C VAL A 108 -23.87 21.25 0.19
N LEU A 109 -24.69 20.24 -0.16
CA LEU A 109 -25.04 19.97 -1.55
C LEU A 109 -26.10 20.94 -2.09
N ILE A 110 -27.23 21.07 -1.39
CA ILE A 110 -28.35 21.95 -1.82
C ILE A 110 -27.90 23.40 -2.03
N PRO A 111 -27.13 24.04 -1.11
CA PRO A 111 -26.64 25.40 -1.31
C PRO A 111 -25.72 25.57 -2.54
N ARG A 112 -25.17 24.47 -3.06
CA ARG A 112 -24.34 24.46 -4.26
C ARG A 112 -25.08 23.95 -5.51
N ALA A 113 -26.41 23.92 -5.45
CA ALA A 113 -27.26 23.35 -6.50
C ALA A 113 -26.91 21.90 -6.87
N LEU A 114 -26.42 21.12 -5.90
CA LEU A 114 -26.10 19.69 -6.06
C LEU A 114 -27.09 18.84 -5.28
N GLY A 115 -27.26 17.59 -5.72
CA GLY A 115 -28.11 16.59 -5.08
C GLY A 115 -28.52 15.50 -6.05
N TYR A 116 -29.45 14.64 -5.65
CA TYR A 116 -29.86 13.46 -6.40
C TYR A 116 -28.71 12.50 -6.67
N GLY A 117 -28.09 12.04 -5.60
CA GLY A 117 -27.02 11.06 -5.65
C GLY A 117 -27.48 9.66 -6.04
N VAL A 118 -26.54 8.90 -6.54
CA VAL A 118 -26.66 7.45 -6.77
C VAL A 118 -25.41 6.75 -6.27
N ALA A 119 -25.58 5.64 -5.57
CA ALA A 119 -24.45 4.90 -5.03
C ALA A 119 -24.60 3.39 -5.18
N THR A 120 -23.48 2.71 -5.14
CA THR A 120 -23.40 1.25 -5.00
C THR A 120 -22.30 0.86 -4.04
N ARG A 121 -22.44 -0.31 -3.42
CA ARG A 121 -21.45 -0.91 -2.55
C ARG A 121 -20.96 -2.21 -3.13
N ILE A 122 -19.65 -2.43 -3.06
CA ILE A 122 -18.97 -3.61 -3.58
C ILE A 122 -18.00 -4.08 -2.51
N THR A 123 -18.10 -5.34 -2.12
CA THR A 123 -17.19 -5.94 -1.13
C THR A 123 -16.36 -7.02 -1.81
N PRO A 124 -15.14 -6.70 -2.30
CA PRO A 124 -14.25 -7.70 -2.84
C PRO A 124 -13.86 -8.71 -1.76
N PRO A 125 -13.67 -10.00 -2.08
CA PRO A 125 -13.32 -11.03 -1.10
C PRO A 125 -12.07 -10.66 -0.29
N GLY A 126 -12.20 -10.65 1.05
CA GLY A 126 -11.10 -10.35 1.97
C GLY A 126 -10.70 -8.87 2.06
N HIS A 127 -11.52 -7.96 1.52
CA HIS A 127 -11.25 -6.52 1.52
C HIS A 127 -12.37 -5.71 2.18
N PRO A 128 -12.07 -4.48 2.63
CA PRO A 128 -13.10 -3.54 3.06
C PRO A 128 -14.11 -3.29 1.94
N GLU A 129 -15.31 -2.95 2.33
CA GLU A 129 -16.34 -2.49 1.43
C GLU A 129 -15.89 -1.22 0.72
N ILE A 130 -16.15 -1.16 -0.58
CA ILE A 130 -15.90 -0.03 -1.45
C ILE A 130 -17.25 0.57 -1.82
N THR A 131 -17.42 1.86 -1.60
CA THR A 131 -18.60 2.61 -2.05
C THR A 131 -18.21 3.45 -3.26
N ILE A 132 -19.05 3.43 -4.30
CA ILE A 132 -18.95 4.31 -5.45
C ILE A 132 -20.22 5.12 -5.50
N SER A 133 -20.09 6.45 -5.51
CA SER A 133 -21.22 7.35 -5.62
C SER A 133 -20.99 8.43 -6.67
N PHE A 134 -22.09 8.90 -7.22
CA PHE A 134 -22.14 9.98 -8.20
C PHE A 134 -23.17 10.99 -7.76
N GLU A 135 -22.88 12.27 -7.95
CA GLU A 135 -23.77 13.37 -7.66
C GLU A 135 -24.17 14.08 -8.95
N ARG A 136 -25.40 14.60 -8.97
CA ARG A 136 -25.98 15.34 -10.09
C ARG A 136 -26.33 16.76 -9.64
N GLU A 137 -26.33 17.69 -10.58
CA GLU A 137 -26.89 19.03 -10.37
C GLU A 137 -28.40 18.94 -10.18
N LEU A 138 -28.96 19.76 -9.29
CA LEU A 138 -30.40 19.78 -8.98
C LEU A 138 -31.23 20.10 -10.22
N ASP A 139 -30.73 21.01 -11.07
CA ASP A 139 -31.39 21.44 -12.32
C ASP A 139 -31.52 20.29 -13.34
N ALA A 140 -30.62 19.33 -13.30
CA ALA A 140 -30.69 18.13 -14.15
C ALA A 140 -31.81 17.15 -13.72
N GLY A 141 -32.43 17.40 -12.57
CA GLY A 141 -33.52 16.60 -12.04
C GLY A 141 -33.13 15.23 -11.53
N VAL A 142 -34.13 14.46 -11.14
CA VAL A 142 -33.97 13.09 -10.59
C VAL A 142 -33.37 12.15 -11.63
N ILE A 143 -32.49 11.26 -11.20
CA ILE A 143 -31.85 10.25 -12.06
C ILE A 143 -32.92 9.32 -12.64
N GLY A 144 -33.04 9.32 -13.96
CA GLY A 144 -34.06 8.54 -14.70
C GLY A 144 -33.69 7.05 -14.86
N PRO A 145 -34.68 6.25 -15.29
CA PRO A 145 -34.51 4.79 -15.44
C PRO A 145 -33.44 4.41 -16.49
N GLU A 146 -33.27 5.22 -17.53
CA GLU A 146 -32.25 4.96 -18.57
C GLU A 146 -30.84 5.05 -17.99
N THR A 147 -30.52 6.09 -17.20
CA THR A 147 -29.26 6.23 -16.50
C THR A 147 -29.03 5.07 -15.53
N MET A 148 -30.08 4.68 -14.80
CA MET A 148 -30.00 3.54 -13.89
C MET A 148 -29.74 2.22 -14.61
N ALA A 149 -30.31 2.01 -15.79
CA ALA A 149 -30.04 0.81 -16.59
C ALA A 149 -28.55 0.74 -17.03
N VAL A 150 -27.99 1.85 -17.51
CA VAL A 150 -26.56 1.89 -17.88
C VAL A 150 -25.67 1.63 -16.67
N LEU A 151 -25.97 2.21 -15.50
CA LEU A 151 -25.23 1.95 -14.26
C LEU A 151 -25.34 0.48 -13.84
N ALA A 152 -26.52 -0.13 -13.98
CA ALA A 152 -26.73 -1.56 -13.70
C ALA A 152 -25.88 -2.45 -14.60
N ASP A 153 -25.76 -2.11 -15.89
CA ASP A 153 -24.90 -2.83 -16.84
C ASP A 153 -23.41 -2.65 -16.54
N LEU A 154 -22.98 -1.45 -16.11
CA LEU A 154 -21.58 -1.19 -15.77
C LEU A 154 -21.15 -1.84 -14.44
N ARG A 155 -22.07 -1.96 -13.49
CA ARG A 155 -21.76 -2.43 -12.13
C ARG A 155 -21.04 -3.79 -12.05
N PRO A 156 -21.45 -4.84 -12.77
CA PRO A 156 -20.75 -6.13 -12.75
C PRO A 156 -19.30 -6.01 -13.24
N HIS A 157 -19.04 -5.15 -14.22
CA HIS A 157 -17.68 -4.88 -14.73
C HIS A 157 -16.84 -4.16 -13.69
N ILE A 158 -17.41 -3.14 -13.03
CA ILE A 158 -16.77 -2.42 -11.92
C ILE A 158 -16.43 -3.39 -10.78
N ALA A 159 -17.39 -4.20 -10.34
CA ALA A 159 -17.20 -5.15 -9.24
C ALA A 159 -16.09 -6.17 -9.56
N ARG A 160 -16.09 -6.71 -10.78
CA ARG A 160 -15.08 -7.65 -11.24
C ARG A 160 -13.70 -7.00 -11.32
N SER A 161 -13.63 -5.80 -11.89
CA SER A 161 -12.38 -5.05 -12.02
C SER A 161 -11.78 -4.70 -10.66
N LEU A 162 -12.59 -4.25 -9.70
CA LEU A 162 -12.14 -4.00 -8.32
C LEU A 162 -11.63 -5.28 -7.65
N THR A 163 -12.33 -6.42 -7.86
CA THR A 163 -11.89 -7.72 -7.33
C THR A 163 -10.53 -8.12 -7.92
N ILE A 164 -10.34 -7.95 -9.23
CA ILE A 164 -9.07 -8.22 -9.90
C ILE A 164 -7.97 -7.29 -9.37
N ALA A 165 -8.24 -5.99 -9.25
CA ALA A 165 -7.29 -5.00 -8.73
C ALA A 165 -6.80 -5.37 -7.32
N THR A 166 -7.74 -5.70 -6.42
CA THR A 166 -7.41 -6.10 -5.04
C THR A 166 -6.59 -7.38 -4.99
N TRP A 167 -6.93 -8.37 -5.84
CA TRP A 167 -6.16 -9.62 -5.94
C TRP A 167 -4.73 -9.39 -6.45
N ILE A 168 -4.54 -8.58 -7.50
CA ILE A 168 -3.22 -8.24 -8.05
C ILE A 168 -2.35 -7.56 -6.99
N GLN A 169 -2.90 -6.61 -6.24
CA GLN A 169 -2.14 -5.91 -5.19
C GLN A 169 -1.72 -6.87 -4.07
N ARG A 170 -2.60 -7.79 -3.70
CA ARG A 170 -2.27 -8.84 -2.73
C ARG A 170 -1.15 -9.74 -3.24
N GLN A 171 -1.20 -10.20 -4.50
CA GLN A 171 -0.15 -11.02 -5.12
C GLN A 171 1.20 -10.27 -5.15
N LYS A 172 1.21 -8.97 -5.45
CA LYS A 172 2.42 -8.14 -5.36
C LYS A 172 2.98 -8.09 -3.93
N ALA A 173 2.14 -7.90 -2.93
CA ALA A 173 2.54 -7.89 -1.53
C ALA A 173 3.11 -9.25 -1.08
N GLU A 174 2.47 -10.35 -1.48
CA GLU A 174 2.95 -11.71 -1.23
C GLU A 174 4.29 -11.98 -1.91
N ALA A 175 4.48 -11.55 -3.16
CA ALA A 175 5.75 -11.69 -3.87
C ALA A 175 6.90 -10.91 -3.18
N ILE A 176 6.63 -9.69 -2.71
CA ILE A 176 7.60 -8.89 -1.93
C ILE A 176 8.01 -9.64 -0.67
N THR A 177 7.04 -10.09 0.12
CA THR A 177 7.33 -10.78 1.39
C THR A 177 8.01 -12.13 1.18
N LEU A 178 7.69 -12.85 0.10
CA LEU A 178 8.34 -14.11 -0.27
C LEU A 178 9.80 -13.87 -0.67
N GLY A 179 10.08 -12.83 -1.48
CA GLY A 179 11.45 -12.45 -1.82
C GLY A 179 12.28 -12.09 -0.60
N LEU A 180 11.70 -11.35 0.36
CA LEU A 180 12.36 -11.01 1.61
C LEU A 180 12.56 -12.24 2.52
N ASN A 181 11.62 -13.19 2.50
CA ASN A 181 11.78 -14.45 3.22
C ASN A 181 12.98 -15.28 2.69
N ALA A 182 13.20 -15.29 1.38
CA ALA A 182 14.30 -16.02 0.76
C ALA A 182 15.69 -15.52 1.21
N ILE A 183 15.78 -14.28 1.66
CA ILE A 183 17.01 -13.68 2.21
C ILE A 183 17.04 -13.66 3.75
N GLY A 184 16.13 -14.39 4.41
CA GLY A 184 16.09 -14.48 5.87
C GLY A 184 15.55 -13.20 6.56
N ALA A 185 14.91 -12.29 5.85
CA ALA A 185 14.44 -11.02 6.38
C ALA A 185 12.96 -11.10 6.82
N PRO A 186 12.65 -11.00 8.13
CA PRO A 186 11.27 -10.90 8.61
C PRO A 186 10.61 -9.64 8.06
N ALA A 187 9.53 -9.80 7.29
CA ALA A 187 8.88 -8.67 6.62
C ALA A 187 7.38 -8.83 6.47
N ALA A 188 6.69 -7.69 6.48
CA ALA A 188 5.28 -7.58 6.16
C ALA A 188 5.03 -6.35 5.26
N VAL A 189 4.01 -6.44 4.42
CA VAL A 189 3.44 -5.30 3.71
C VAL A 189 2.23 -4.83 4.48
N LEU A 190 2.20 -3.55 4.83
CA LEU A 190 1.20 -2.92 5.67
C LEU A 190 0.42 -1.87 4.88
N GLN A 191 -0.86 -1.73 5.18
CA GLN A 191 -1.65 -0.54 4.83
C GLN A 191 -1.34 0.61 5.79
N ARG A 192 -1.76 1.83 5.46
CA ARG A 192 -1.66 3.00 6.33
C ARG A 192 -2.32 2.78 7.70
N SER A 193 -3.41 2.04 7.72
CA SER A 193 -4.15 1.63 8.93
C SER A 193 -3.39 0.65 9.84
N GLY A 194 -2.25 0.13 9.39
CA GLY A 194 -1.53 -0.95 10.05
C GLY A 194 -2.10 -2.35 9.76
N HIS A 195 -3.07 -2.48 8.86
CA HIS A 195 -3.56 -3.79 8.42
C HIS A 195 -2.47 -4.51 7.62
N ILE A 196 -2.25 -5.80 7.91
CA ILE A 196 -1.25 -6.64 7.26
C ILE A 196 -1.84 -7.18 5.96
N VAL A 197 -1.34 -6.68 4.81
CA VAL A 197 -1.70 -7.17 3.48
C VAL A 197 -1.07 -8.55 3.22
N ALA A 198 0.22 -8.66 3.54
CA ALA A 198 0.97 -9.91 3.47
C ALA A 198 2.11 -9.88 4.50
N ALA A 199 2.50 -11.04 5.01
CA ALA A 199 3.66 -11.20 5.88
C ALA A 199 4.30 -12.55 5.66
N ASN A 200 5.63 -12.61 5.71
CA ASN A 200 6.34 -13.89 5.61
C ASN A 200 6.34 -14.67 6.95
N ALA A 201 6.75 -15.94 6.90
CA ALA A 201 6.75 -16.81 8.05
C ALA A 201 7.66 -16.28 9.17
N LEU A 202 8.81 -15.68 8.83
CA LEU A 202 9.75 -15.11 9.79
C LEU A 202 9.11 -13.93 10.56
N PHE A 203 8.36 -13.07 9.89
CA PHE A 203 7.65 -11.97 10.55
C PHE A 203 6.55 -12.48 11.48
N ARG A 204 5.81 -13.50 11.06
CA ARG A 204 4.73 -14.10 11.87
C ARG A 204 5.28 -14.82 13.12
N SER A 205 6.50 -15.37 13.07
CA SER A 205 7.14 -16.01 14.22
C SER A 205 7.60 -15.04 15.30
N MET A 206 7.60 -13.74 15.04
CA MET A 206 8.00 -12.68 15.99
C MET A 206 6.92 -12.33 17.03
N GLY A 207 6.05 -13.24 17.38
CA GLY A 207 4.87 -13.03 18.24
C GLY A 207 5.13 -12.43 19.64
N LYS A 208 6.37 -12.46 20.13
CA LYS A 208 6.76 -11.81 21.41
C LYS A 208 6.88 -10.29 21.29
N CYS A 209 7.33 -9.78 20.14
CA CYS A 209 7.51 -8.33 19.89
C CYS A 209 6.34 -7.73 19.10
N LEU A 210 5.74 -8.55 18.22
CA LEU A 210 4.70 -8.16 17.30
C LEU A 210 3.46 -8.97 17.61
N SER A 211 2.43 -8.34 18.13
CA SER A 211 1.13 -9.00 18.40
C SER A 211 0.16 -8.67 17.28
N PRO A 212 -0.44 -9.66 16.60
CA PRO A 212 -1.60 -9.37 15.76
C PRO A 212 -2.76 -8.97 16.67
N ARG A 213 -3.20 -7.72 16.56
CA ARG A 213 -4.49 -7.31 17.15
C ARG A 213 -5.65 -7.85 16.31
N SER A 214 -6.86 -7.81 16.87
CA SER A 214 -8.07 -8.22 16.15
C SER A 214 -8.10 -7.63 14.73
N ARG A 215 -8.47 -8.45 13.74
CA ARG A 215 -8.57 -8.10 12.32
C ARG A 215 -7.23 -7.90 11.58
N ASP A 216 -6.23 -8.73 11.85
CA ASP A 216 -4.92 -8.71 11.16
C ASP A 216 -4.19 -7.35 11.18
N ARG A 217 -4.39 -6.54 12.21
CA ARG A 217 -3.62 -5.31 12.42
C ARG A 217 -2.34 -5.59 13.19
N ILE A 218 -1.26 -4.99 12.74
CA ILE A 218 0.01 -5.04 13.48
C ILE A 218 -0.10 -4.20 14.76
N ALA A 219 0.40 -4.77 15.86
CA ALA A 219 0.68 -4.03 17.07
C ALA A 219 2.05 -4.42 17.61
N ILE A 220 2.77 -3.46 18.12
CA ILE A 220 4.02 -3.69 18.85
C ILE A 220 3.68 -3.71 20.34
N THR A 221 4.25 -4.67 21.07
CA THR A 221 3.98 -4.84 22.50
C THR A 221 4.41 -3.62 23.31
N ASP A 222 5.51 -2.96 22.90
CA ASP A 222 5.97 -1.70 23.49
C ASP A 222 5.16 -0.51 22.96
N ASP A 223 4.53 0.23 23.86
CA ASP A 223 3.67 1.37 23.51
C ASP A 223 4.41 2.52 22.80
N ARG A 224 5.68 2.75 23.11
CA ARG A 224 6.49 3.79 22.46
C ARG A 224 6.79 3.39 21.01
N ALA A 225 7.24 2.17 20.80
CA ALA A 225 7.50 1.64 19.46
C ALA A 225 6.21 1.56 18.65
N ASN A 226 5.07 1.21 19.27
CA ASN A 226 3.78 1.18 18.62
C ASN A 226 3.34 2.57 18.14
N ARG A 227 3.51 3.62 18.95
CA ARG A 227 3.24 5.01 18.50
C ARG A 227 4.16 5.43 17.35
N LEU A 228 5.43 5.03 17.37
CA LEU A 228 6.38 5.32 16.28
C LEU A 228 5.99 4.62 14.98
N LEU A 229 5.49 3.37 15.07
CA LEU A 229 4.97 2.64 13.92
C LEU A 229 3.84 3.42 13.23
N TYR A 230 2.80 3.79 13.98
CA TYR A 230 1.65 4.49 13.40
C TYR A 230 2.02 5.90 12.90
N LYS A 231 2.94 6.60 13.57
CA LYS A 231 3.51 7.86 13.07
C LYS A 231 4.27 7.65 11.74
N ALA A 232 5.03 6.56 11.63
CA ALA A 232 5.75 6.22 10.39
C ALA A 232 4.79 5.85 9.25
N LEU A 233 3.72 5.11 9.55
CA LEU A 233 2.68 4.77 8.58
C LEU A 233 1.86 5.98 8.12
N ALA A 234 1.70 7.00 8.95
CA ALA A 234 1.07 8.26 8.54
C ALA A 234 1.98 9.12 7.65
N GLY A 235 3.30 8.92 7.72
CA GLY A 235 4.31 9.66 6.95
C GLY A 235 4.67 9.00 5.62
N HIS A 236 5.51 9.71 4.84
CA HIS A 236 6.01 9.23 3.54
C HIS A 236 7.53 8.98 3.55
N ASN A 237 8.15 9.06 4.71
CA ASN A 237 9.61 8.89 4.87
C ASN A 237 9.94 7.53 5.48
N VAL A 238 11.12 7.02 5.14
CA VAL A 238 11.67 5.84 5.81
C VAL A 238 11.87 6.14 7.28
N ALA A 239 11.35 5.29 8.14
CA ALA A 239 11.56 5.35 9.58
C ALA A 239 12.22 4.07 10.08
N ALA A 240 13.06 4.18 11.11
CA ALA A 240 13.68 3.05 11.77
C ALA A 240 13.69 3.30 13.29
N PHE A 241 13.27 2.31 14.06
CA PHE A 241 13.25 2.41 15.52
C PHE A 241 13.42 1.04 16.18
N PRO A 242 13.96 0.99 17.42
CA PRO A 242 14.18 -0.28 18.11
C PRO A 242 12.87 -0.96 18.46
N LEU A 243 12.87 -2.31 18.36
CA LEU A 243 11.82 -3.20 18.84
C LEU A 243 12.31 -3.84 20.16
N PRO A 244 11.78 -3.43 21.32
CA PRO A 244 12.08 -4.08 22.59
C PRO A 244 11.45 -5.46 22.66
N GLY A 245 12.13 -6.42 23.34
CA GLY A 245 11.53 -7.71 23.70
C GLY A 245 11.84 -8.92 22.81
N GLY A 246 12.84 -8.82 21.90
CA GLY A 246 13.36 -10.00 21.19
C GLY A 246 14.25 -10.86 22.10
N ASP A 247 14.10 -12.21 22.03
CA ASP A 247 14.97 -13.13 22.76
C ASP A 247 16.41 -13.11 22.25
N ASP A 248 16.64 -12.67 21.02
CA ASP A 248 17.91 -12.76 20.29
C ASP A 248 18.65 -11.42 20.16
N GLY A 249 18.36 -10.44 21.00
CA GLY A 249 19.03 -9.13 20.98
C GLY A 249 18.16 -7.97 20.46
N ALA A 250 18.78 -6.80 20.28
CA ALA A 250 18.07 -5.59 19.87
C ALA A 250 17.66 -5.66 18.40
N CYS A 251 16.38 -5.85 18.14
CA CYS A 251 15.82 -5.75 16.79
C CYS A 251 15.51 -4.30 16.41
N VAL A 252 15.57 -3.98 15.13
CA VAL A 252 15.18 -2.67 14.58
C VAL A 252 14.07 -2.88 13.55
N LEU A 253 12.95 -2.19 13.73
CA LEU A 253 11.90 -2.14 12.71
C LEU A 253 12.16 -0.98 11.76
N HIS A 254 12.26 -1.30 10.49
CA HIS A 254 12.28 -0.34 9.40
C HIS A 254 10.88 -0.27 8.78
N VAL A 255 10.33 0.92 8.67
CA VAL A 255 9.10 1.19 7.93
C VAL A 255 9.48 1.94 6.66
N ILE A 256 9.34 1.27 5.52
CA ILE A 256 9.78 1.75 4.21
C ILE A 256 8.56 2.01 3.36
N PRO A 257 8.20 3.28 3.08
CA PRO A 257 7.05 3.60 2.23
C PRO A 257 7.21 3.01 0.83
N LEU A 258 6.16 2.39 0.33
CA LEU A 258 6.06 1.98 -1.06
C LEU A 258 5.67 3.21 -1.89
N ARG A 259 6.53 3.59 -2.84
CA ARG A 259 6.26 4.71 -3.76
C ARG A 259 5.33 4.22 -4.87
N ASN A 260 4.04 4.26 -4.62
CA ASN A 260 3.00 4.05 -5.63
C ASN A 260 2.30 5.37 -5.89
N SER A 261 1.98 5.67 -7.15
CA SER A 261 1.27 6.89 -7.56
C SER A 261 -0.13 7.00 -6.93
N VAL A 262 -0.71 5.88 -6.52
CA VAL A 262 -1.99 5.77 -5.78
C VAL A 262 -1.75 4.86 -4.58
N SER A 263 -1.08 5.39 -3.56
CA SER A 263 -0.73 4.64 -2.35
C SER A 263 -1.94 4.19 -1.53
N ASP A 264 -3.10 4.75 -1.81
CA ASP A 264 -4.29 4.62 -0.98
C ASP A 264 -5.43 3.79 -1.63
N PHE A 265 -5.22 3.18 -2.82
CA PHE A 265 -6.24 2.31 -3.42
C PHE A 265 -6.47 1.06 -2.54
N PRO A 266 -7.72 0.53 -2.44
CA PRO A 266 -8.03 -0.62 -1.60
C PRO A 266 -7.03 -1.76 -1.79
N SER A 267 -6.48 -2.27 -0.71
CA SER A 267 -5.44 -3.32 -0.67
C SER A 267 -4.03 -2.95 -1.18
N ASN A 268 -3.76 -1.72 -1.58
CA ASN A 268 -2.38 -1.31 -1.83
C ASN A 268 -1.57 -1.39 -0.53
N GLY A 269 -0.41 -2.05 -0.60
CA GLY A 269 0.59 -1.92 0.43
C GLY A 269 1.07 -0.47 0.48
N HIS A 270 1.01 0.12 1.67
CA HIS A 270 1.48 1.48 1.92
C HIS A 270 2.96 1.51 2.29
N ALA A 271 3.39 0.52 3.08
CA ALA A 271 4.77 0.41 3.53
C ALA A 271 5.20 -1.05 3.71
N ILE A 272 6.49 -1.29 3.60
CA ILE A 272 7.13 -2.53 4.03
C ILE A 272 7.61 -2.33 5.47
N ALA A 273 7.13 -3.15 6.37
CA ALA A 273 7.71 -3.32 7.71
C ALA A 273 8.77 -4.42 7.62
N LEU A 274 10.02 -4.06 7.85
CA LEU A 274 11.16 -4.96 7.77
C LEU A 274 11.87 -4.99 9.12
N VAL A 275 12.06 -6.16 9.70
CA VAL A 275 12.78 -6.30 10.95
C VAL A 275 14.23 -6.69 10.68
N ALA A 276 15.14 -5.81 11.08
CA ALA A 276 16.55 -6.13 11.14
C ALA A 276 16.86 -6.78 12.49
N GLN A 277 17.36 -8.02 12.44
CA GLN A 277 17.84 -8.77 13.60
C GLN A 277 19.36 -8.86 13.58
N PRO A 278 20.03 -8.88 14.75
CA PRO A 278 21.49 -9.08 14.80
C PRO A 278 21.95 -10.48 14.34
N THR A 279 21.03 -11.42 14.30
CA THR A 279 21.31 -12.87 14.18
C THR A 279 21.02 -13.46 12.81
N GLY A 280 21.60 -12.95 11.76
CA GLY A 280 21.68 -13.69 10.51
C GLY A 280 23.04 -14.42 10.40
N THR A 281 23.08 -15.66 9.96
CA THR A 281 24.31 -16.43 9.85
C THR A 281 25.16 -16.01 8.63
N ILE A 282 26.48 -16.11 8.74
CA ILE A 282 27.43 -15.87 7.62
C ILE A 282 27.03 -16.71 6.38
N ALA A 283 26.39 -17.85 6.57
CA ALA A 283 25.89 -18.69 5.50
C ALA A 283 24.85 -18.00 4.62
N ASP A 284 23.92 -17.25 5.23
CA ASP A 284 22.85 -16.58 4.50
C ASP A 284 23.38 -15.39 3.65
N ALA A 285 24.31 -14.63 4.21
CA ALA A 285 24.98 -13.54 3.48
C ALA A 285 25.78 -14.07 2.28
N THR A 286 26.40 -15.25 2.40
CA THR A 286 27.13 -15.92 1.31
C THR A 286 26.18 -16.37 0.20
N ALA A 287 25.04 -16.96 0.55
CA ALA A 287 24.02 -17.39 -0.40
C ALA A 287 23.45 -16.22 -1.18
N LEU A 288 23.20 -15.10 -0.49
CA LEU A 288 22.71 -13.87 -1.10
C LEU A 288 23.71 -13.26 -2.08
N LEU A 289 24.97 -13.14 -1.70
CA LEU A 289 26.05 -12.64 -2.58
C LEU A 289 26.22 -13.51 -3.80
N LYS A 290 26.08 -14.83 -3.68
CA LYS A 290 26.08 -15.77 -4.78
C LYS A 290 24.88 -15.54 -5.71
N GLY A 291 23.68 -15.39 -5.16
CA GLY A 291 22.44 -15.19 -5.93
C GLY A 291 22.40 -13.87 -6.68
N LEU A 292 22.77 -12.76 -6.03
CA LEU A 292 22.68 -11.41 -6.60
C LEU A 292 23.82 -11.09 -7.58
N TYR A 293 25.03 -11.54 -7.28
CA TYR A 293 26.22 -11.11 -8.02
C TYR A 293 27.02 -12.27 -8.66
N GLY A 294 26.54 -13.50 -8.54
CA GLY A 294 27.25 -14.67 -9.07
C GLY A 294 28.61 -14.92 -8.40
N LEU A 295 28.79 -14.50 -7.14
CA LEU A 295 30.05 -14.72 -6.43
C LEU A 295 30.22 -16.20 -6.10
N THR A 296 31.41 -16.72 -6.23
CA THR A 296 31.75 -18.04 -5.69
C THR A 296 31.75 -18.03 -4.16
N LYS A 297 31.72 -19.18 -3.52
CA LYS A 297 31.79 -19.29 -2.05
C LYS A 297 33.04 -18.61 -1.47
N GLY A 298 34.20 -18.73 -2.17
CA GLY A 298 35.45 -18.07 -1.79
C GLY A 298 35.38 -16.54 -1.92
N GLU A 299 34.89 -16.06 -3.07
CA GLU A 299 34.67 -14.61 -3.29
C GLU A 299 33.72 -14.01 -2.30
N ALA A 300 32.61 -14.68 -2.01
CA ALA A 300 31.61 -14.19 -1.03
C ALA A 300 32.22 -14.07 0.38
N ARG A 301 33.02 -15.03 0.83
CA ARG A 301 33.75 -14.95 2.11
C ARG A 301 34.71 -13.77 2.15
N ILE A 302 35.49 -13.55 1.09
CA ILE A 302 36.41 -12.40 0.98
C ILE A 302 35.62 -11.08 0.95
N ALA A 303 34.53 -11.01 0.19
CA ALA A 303 33.65 -9.84 0.13
C ALA A 303 33.11 -9.47 1.52
N LEU A 304 32.62 -10.43 2.30
CA LEU A 304 32.12 -10.21 3.65
C LEU A 304 33.18 -9.62 4.57
N GLU A 305 34.43 -10.10 4.51
CA GLU A 305 35.51 -9.54 5.33
C GLU A 305 35.91 -8.12 4.89
N ILE A 306 35.91 -7.84 3.58
CA ILE A 306 36.12 -6.47 3.07
C ILE A 306 35.01 -5.53 3.57
N ILE A 307 33.78 -5.97 3.59
CA ILE A 307 32.62 -5.19 4.05
C ILE A 307 32.69 -4.88 5.55
N LYS A 308 33.25 -5.78 6.37
CA LYS A 308 33.56 -5.53 7.79
C LYS A 308 34.63 -4.43 8.00
N GLY A 309 35.18 -3.88 6.93
CA GLY A 309 36.15 -2.81 6.97
C GLY A 309 37.61 -3.29 6.94
N LEU A 310 37.86 -4.61 6.93
CA LEU A 310 39.22 -5.15 6.96
C LEU A 310 40.01 -4.76 5.70
N SER A 311 41.31 -4.53 5.87
CA SER A 311 42.22 -4.35 4.74
C SER A 311 42.50 -5.68 4.04
N LEU A 312 42.88 -5.66 2.74
CA LEU A 312 43.16 -6.88 2.02
C LEU A 312 44.25 -7.75 2.69
N PRO A 313 45.34 -7.16 3.26
CA PRO A 313 46.31 -7.94 4.05
C PRO A 313 45.69 -8.55 5.34
N SER A 314 44.77 -7.87 5.97
CA SER A 314 44.07 -8.40 7.15
C SER A 314 43.08 -9.53 6.80
N VAL A 315 42.40 -9.43 5.65
CA VAL A 315 41.55 -10.50 5.11
C VAL A 315 42.40 -11.75 4.81
N ALA A 316 43.59 -11.58 4.20
CA ALA A 316 44.49 -12.68 3.91
C ALA A 316 44.91 -13.46 5.16
N ARG A 317 45.25 -12.71 6.24
CA ARG A 317 45.59 -13.32 7.55
C ARG A 317 44.42 -14.03 8.18
N GLN A 318 43.24 -13.40 8.19
CA GLN A 318 42.04 -13.94 8.85
C GLN A 318 41.53 -15.20 8.13
N LEU A 319 41.59 -15.26 6.81
CA LEU A 319 41.14 -16.39 6.04
C LEU A 319 42.23 -17.43 5.79
N SER A 320 43.45 -17.20 6.28
CA SER A 320 44.63 -18.06 6.12
C SER A 320 44.95 -18.38 4.63
N ILE A 321 44.86 -17.35 3.75
CA ILE A 321 45.19 -17.44 2.33
C ILE A 321 46.21 -16.38 1.93
N SER A 322 46.83 -16.52 0.74
CA SER A 322 47.84 -15.57 0.30
C SER A 322 47.24 -14.20 0.00
N HIS A 323 48.03 -13.14 0.22
CA HIS A 323 47.62 -11.77 -0.13
C HIS A 323 47.29 -11.64 -1.62
N GLU A 324 48.05 -12.34 -2.48
CA GLU A 324 47.83 -12.34 -3.92
C GLU A 324 46.48 -12.98 -4.30
N THR A 325 46.09 -14.05 -3.60
CA THR A 325 44.78 -14.68 -3.75
C THR A 325 43.66 -13.72 -3.39
N VAL A 326 43.78 -12.98 -2.28
CA VAL A 326 42.80 -11.99 -1.88
C VAL A 326 42.70 -10.85 -2.88
N ARG A 327 43.83 -10.38 -3.39
CA ARG A 327 43.90 -9.30 -4.39
C ARG A 327 43.24 -9.68 -5.71
N SER A 328 43.52 -10.89 -6.19
CA SER A 328 42.91 -11.43 -7.41
C SER A 328 41.40 -11.57 -7.27
N ASN A 329 40.95 -12.18 -6.16
CA ASN A 329 39.51 -12.31 -5.87
C ASN A 329 38.84 -10.95 -5.70
N ALA A 330 39.48 -9.96 -5.05
CA ALA A 330 38.92 -8.61 -4.89
C ALA A 330 38.63 -7.95 -6.25
N LYS A 331 39.54 -8.11 -7.25
CA LYS A 331 39.28 -7.63 -8.61
C LYS A 331 38.07 -8.29 -9.24
N SER A 332 37.91 -9.61 -9.09
CA SER A 332 36.76 -10.36 -9.57
C SER A 332 35.46 -9.91 -8.87
N ILE A 333 35.51 -9.74 -7.54
CA ILE A 333 34.39 -9.25 -6.73
C ILE A 333 33.94 -7.86 -7.22
N TYR A 334 34.89 -6.93 -7.42
CA TYR A 334 34.56 -5.59 -7.90
C TYR A 334 33.93 -5.63 -9.30
N ALA A 335 34.45 -6.44 -10.20
CA ALA A 335 33.90 -6.61 -11.54
C ALA A 335 32.46 -7.18 -11.50
N LYS A 336 32.23 -8.24 -10.71
CA LYS A 336 30.92 -8.90 -10.59
C LYS A 336 29.84 -8.02 -9.85
N THR A 337 30.26 -7.20 -8.88
CA THR A 337 29.39 -6.31 -8.15
C THR A 337 29.22 -4.93 -8.81
N GLY A 338 29.96 -4.66 -9.88
CA GLY A 338 30.00 -3.35 -10.53
C GLY A 338 30.63 -2.27 -9.63
N SER A 339 31.47 -2.66 -8.65
CA SER A 339 32.10 -1.74 -7.71
C SER A 339 33.44 -1.24 -8.25
N THR A 340 33.78 0.02 -8.00
CA THR A 340 35.05 0.64 -8.43
C THR A 340 36.20 0.42 -7.42
N GLY A 341 35.90 -0.13 -6.25
CA GLY A 341 36.86 -0.41 -5.18
C GLY A 341 36.23 -0.72 -3.85
N LYS A 342 37.05 -0.82 -2.79
CA LYS A 342 36.63 -1.19 -1.43
C LYS A 342 35.49 -0.32 -0.90
N THR A 343 35.62 0.99 -0.97
CA THR A 343 34.63 1.95 -0.43
C THR A 343 33.29 1.85 -1.18
N ASP A 344 33.34 1.70 -2.49
CA ASP A 344 32.13 1.55 -3.30
C ASP A 344 31.47 0.17 -3.06
N LEU A 345 32.25 -0.89 -2.91
CA LEU A 345 31.75 -2.21 -2.51
C LEU A 345 31.05 -2.14 -1.13
N MET A 346 31.71 -1.51 -0.15
CA MET A 346 31.11 -1.33 1.18
C MET A 346 29.79 -0.55 1.11
N ARG A 347 29.74 0.53 0.32
CA ARG A 347 28.54 1.33 0.14
C ARG A 347 27.42 0.52 -0.53
N ARG A 348 27.71 -0.20 -1.61
CA ARG A 348 26.72 -1.02 -2.35
C ARG A 348 26.19 -2.18 -1.52
N LEU A 349 27.06 -2.80 -0.74
CA LEU A 349 26.72 -3.95 0.07
C LEU A 349 26.40 -3.60 1.54
N SER A 350 26.43 -2.31 1.91
CA SER A 350 26.10 -1.85 3.27
C SER A 350 24.68 -2.21 3.69
N VAL A 351 23.76 -2.34 2.74
CA VAL A 351 22.41 -2.86 2.99
C VAL A 351 22.47 -4.30 3.50
N LEU A 352 23.40 -5.12 3.00
CA LEU A 352 23.62 -6.49 3.42
C LEU A 352 24.31 -6.58 4.80
N THR A 353 25.17 -5.60 5.12
CA THR A 353 25.91 -5.55 6.38
C THR A 353 25.05 -5.11 7.56
N ARG A 354 24.01 -4.33 7.31
CA ARG A 354 23.02 -3.98 8.36
C ARG A 354 22.27 -5.20 8.87
N TYR A 355 22.26 -6.26 8.10
CA TYR A 355 21.55 -7.50 8.48
C TYR A 355 22.39 -8.46 9.30
N ASN A 356 23.72 -8.33 9.44
CA ASN A 356 24.43 -9.43 10.10
C ASN A 356 25.92 -9.33 10.43
N ILE A 357 26.61 -8.24 10.43
CA ILE A 357 28.08 -8.31 10.49
C ILE A 357 28.72 -7.71 11.73
N LEU A 358 27.98 -7.18 12.69
CA LEU A 358 28.56 -6.44 13.80
C LEU A 358 28.73 -7.20 15.14
N GLU A 359 28.40 -8.47 15.25
CA GLU A 359 28.60 -9.21 16.52
C GLU A 359 29.32 -10.55 16.30
N GLN A 360 30.62 -10.49 16.25
CA GLN A 360 31.54 -11.45 16.89
C GLN A 360 32.71 -10.67 17.47
N ARG A 361 32.52 -10.22 18.71
CA ARG A 361 33.56 -10.05 19.70
C ARG A 361 33.27 -10.96 20.85
#